data_fa7c190cd2e3e6283829c0dec6bf7862
#
_entry.id   fa7c190cd2e3e6283829c0dec6bf7862
#
_cell.length_a   1.000
_cell.length_b   1.000
_cell.length_c   1.000
_cell.angle_alpha   90.00
_cell.angle_beta   90.00
_cell.angle_gamma   90.00
#
_symmetry.space_group_name_H-M   'P 1'
#
loop_
_entity.id
_entity.type
_entity.pdbx_description
1 polymer ?
#
loop_
_entity_poly.entity_id
_entity_poly.type
_entity_poly.pdbx_seq_one_letter_code
_entity_poly.pdbx_strand_id
1 'polypeptide(L)'
;VKVLLVMGTSAGGVGTHVRALARLLEADGHQVVVAAPAEAADRFSLLESATLVELDLSDRPHPARDAAAVRSLAGPVRGADVVHAHGLRAGAVAVLAAARSGVPVVTTLHNAAPAGRLSAAVYAGLERVVARGSDAVLGVSADLVQRAARLGARRTGLAVVPAPPFQPARRDRYAVRAELGLDARTSLGVVLARLAPQKGLHRLLDAHRELTDLDLVTVVAGEGPQHDELQRRIDAEALPVRLLGRRGDVPDLLAAADVVVSSAVWEGQPVGLQEALHAGAAIVATDAGGTGAVVGDAAVLVPVDDATSLSRAIRDVVTHGAVRDDLRSKAVERADHLPSDADALAAVLDTYRGVGAA
;
A
#
# COMPACT_ATOMS: atom_id res chain seq x y z
N VAL A 1 10.55 3.67 25.31
CA VAL A 1 9.48 2.67 25.23
C VAL A 1 9.99 1.47 24.45
N LYS A 2 9.66 0.25 24.90
CA LYS A 2 9.95 -0.96 24.18
C LYS A 2 8.75 -1.40 23.35
N VAL A 3 8.88 -1.33 22.03
CA VAL A 3 7.81 -1.61 21.07
C VAL A 3 8.00 -3.00 20.46
N LEU A 4 6.97 -3.82 20.52
CA LEU A 4 6.91 -5.09 19.78
C LEU A 4 6.06 -4.89 18.52
N LEU A 5 6.71 -4.79 17.36
CA LEU A 5 6.03 -4.79 16.05
C LEU A 5 5.74 -6.22 15.62
N VAL A 6 4.50 -6.52 15.23
CA VAL A 6 4.09 -7.86 14.81
C VAL A 6 3.54 -7.82 13.39
N MET A 7 4.07 -8.65 12.49
CA MET A 7 3.54 -8.81 11.14
C MET A 7 3.54 -10.26 10.67
N GLY A 8 2.65 -10.59 9.74
CA GLY A 8 2.66 -11.85 9.03
C GLY A 8 3.43 -11.77 7.70
N THR A 9 3.28 -12.80 6.86
CA THR A 9 3.76 -12.76 5.48
C THR A 9 3.21 -11.54 4.76
N SER A 10 4.08 -10.81 4.08
CA SER A 10 3.73 -9.66 3.27
C SER A 10 4.54 -9.64 1.98
N ALA A 11 3.91 -9.27 0.89
CA ALA A 11 4.58 -9.16 -0.42
C ALA A 11 4.68 -7.71 -0.91
N GLY A 12 4.40 -6.71 -0.07
CA GLY A 12 4.30 -5.32 -0.54
C GLY A 12 4.38 -4.29 0.57
N GLY A 13 3.60 -3.22 0.46
CA GLY A 13 3.67 -2.02 1.27
C GLY A 13 3.66 -2.20 2.80
N VAL A 14 3.04 -3.27 3.32
CA VAL A 14 3.03 -3.54 4.78
C VAL A 14 4.44 -3.75 5.32
N GLY A 15 5.24 -4.60 4.67
CA GLY A 15 6.61 -4.87 5.12
C GLY A 15 7.51 -3.62 5.01
N THR A 16 7.36 -2.85 3.93
CA THR A 16 8.06 -1.57 3.77
C THR A 16 7.67 -0.58 4.86
N HIS A 17 6.38 -0.49 5.20
CA HIS A 17 5.89 0.37 6.27
C HIS A 17 6.43 -0.06 7.64
N VAL A 18 6.40 -1.35 7.97
CA VAL A 18 6.93 -1.88 9.25
C VAL A 18 8.43 -1.59 9.37
N ARG A 19 9.20 -1.77 8.29
CA ARG A 19 10.62 -1.42 8.26
C ARG A 19 10.85 0.08 8.51
N ALA A 20 10.10 0.94 7.82
CA ALA A 20 10.22 2.38 7.99
C ALA A 20 9.88 2.78 9.42
N LEU A 21 8.77 2.28 9.97
CA LEU A 21 8.36 2.55 11.34
C LEU A 21 9.39 2.05 12.37
N ALA A 22 9.96 0.86 12.19
CA ALA A 22 11.00 0.34 13.07
C ALA A 22 12.20 1.29 13.12
N ARG A 23 12.68 1.72 11.95
CA ARG A 23 13.80 2.68 11.85
C ARG A 23 13.50 4.04 12.50
N LEU A 24 12.29 4.56 12.29
CA LEU A 24 11.87 5.83 12.88
C LEU A 24 11.81 5.75 14.41
N LEU A 25 11.23 4.68 14.95
CA LEU A 25 11.17 4.46 16.39
C LEU A 25 12.55 4.29 17.01
N GLU A 26 13.47 3.55 16.37
CA GLU A 26 14.85 3.41 16.86
C GLU A 26 15.63 4.73 16.81
N ALA A 27 15.46 5.49 15.73
CA ALA A 27 16.08 6.81 15.60
C ALA A 27 15.58 7.81 16.68
N ASP A 28 14.34 7.64 17.14
CA ASP A 28 13.75 8.41 18.25
C ASP A 28 14.10 7.84 19.65
N GLY A 29 14.99 6.84 19.73
CA GLY A 29 15.50 6.29 20.99
C GLY A 29 14.63 5.20 21.62
N HIS A 30 13.67 4.62 20.90
CA HIS A 30 12.87 3.51 21.37
C HIS A 30 13.56 2.16 21.12
N GLN A 31 13.30 1.17 21.96
CA GLN A 31 13.73 -0.22 21.70
C GLN A 31 12.70 -0.91 20.83
N VAL A 32 13.10 -1.45 19.69
CA VAL A 32 12.21 -2.12 18.76
C VAL A 32 12.54 -3.61 18.65
N VAL A 33 11.51 -4.43 18.81
CA VAL A 33 11.54 -5.87 18.51
C VAL A 33 10.53 -6.13 17.41
N VAL A 34 10.92 -6.82 16.35
CA VAL A 34 10.01 -7.20 15.27
C VAL A 34 9.74 -8.70 15.32
N ALA A 35 8.48 -9.09 15.41
CA ALA A 35 8.04 -10.47 15.24
C ALA A 35 7.46 -10.66 13.85
N ALA A 36 8.16 -11.46 13.02
CA ALA A 36 7.81 -11.67 11.61
C ALA A 36 8.27 -13.05 11.12
N PRO A 37 7.69 -13.59 10.02
CA PRO A 37 8.25 -14.74 9.33
C PRO A 37 9.66 -14.45 8.79
N ALA A 38 10.56 -15.43 8.84
CA ALA A 38 11.95 -15.29 8.40
C ALA A 38 12.04 -14.74 6.96
N GLU A 39 11.23 -15.28 6.03
CA GLU A 39 11.17 -14.81 4.64
C GLU A 39 10.79 -13.31 4.53
N ALA A 40 9.88 -12.84 5.37
CA ALA A 40 9.50 -11.42 5.39
C ALA A 40 10.62 -10.57 6.00
N ALA A 41 11.28 -11.05 7.04
CA ALA A 41 12.41 -10.38 7.67
C ALA A 41 13.56 -10.16 6.68
N ASP A 42 13.94 -11.19 5.92
CA ASP A 42 14.97 -11.10 4.89
C ASP A 42 14.57 -10.18 3.74
N ARG A 43 13.36 -10.37 3.21
CA ARG A 43 12.84 -9.57 2.08
C ARG A 43 12.82 -8.06 2.36
N PHE A 44 12.50 -7.66 3.59
CA PHE A 44 12.40 -6.26 3.99
C PHE A 44 13.59 -5.78 4.81
N SER A 45 14.67 -6.57 4.94
CA SER A 45 15.89 -6.23 5.72
C SER A 45 15.53 -5.74 7.14
N LEU A 46 14.61 -6.42 7.82
CA LEU A 46 14.14 -6.00 9.15
C LEU A 46 15.22 -6.15 10.23
N LEU A 47 16.19 -7.04 10.02
CA LEU A 47 17.33 -7.25 10.90
C LEU A 47 18.31 -6.07 10.97
N GLU A 48 18.28 -5.19 9.97
CA GLU A 48 19.14 -3.98 9.97
C GLU A 48 18.68 -2.94 10.99
N SER A 49 17.43 -3.04 11.46
CA SER A 49 16.78 -2.00 12.26
C SER A 49 16.07 -2.55 13.51
N ALA A 50 16.19 -3.82 13.87
CA ALA A 50 15.50 -4.33 15.06
C ALA A 50 15.94 -5.73 15.46
N THR A 51 15.70 -6.10 16.71
CA THR A 51 15.81 -7.50 17.16
C THR A 51 14.65 -8.33 16.57
N LEU A 52 14.95 -9.41 15.87
CA LEU A 52 13.95 -10.28 15.27
C LEU A 52 13.50 -11.39 16.22
N VAL A 53 12.20 -11.60 16.29
CA VAL A 53 11.56 -12.82 16.83
C VAL A 53 10.90 -13.54 15.66
N GLU A 54 11.34 -14.73 15.35
CA GLU A 54 10.75 -15.51 14.28
C GLU A 54 9.31 -15.92 14.64
N LEU A 55 8.38 -15.67 13.71
CA LEU A 55 6.96 -15.93 13.88
C LEU A 55 6.38 -16.62 12.64
N ASP A 56 5.96 -17.87 12.75
CA ASP A 56 5.28 -18.57 11.65
C ASP A 56 3.82 -18.08 11.53
N LEU A 57 3.63 -17.00 10.75
CA LEU A 57 2.33 -16.40 10.50
C LEU A 57 2.12 -16.18 9.01
N SER A 58 1.47 -17.12 8.34
CA SER A 58 1.20 -17.11 6.90
C SER A 58 -0.04 -16.26 6.53
N ASP A 59 -0.30 -16.05 5.23
CA ASP A 59 -1.45 -15.27 4.75
C ASP A 59 -2.80 -15.97 4.98
N ARG A 60 -2.81 -17.31 5.00
CA ARG A 60 -4.05 -18.09 5.17
C ARG A 60 -4.22 -18.55 6.62
N PRO A 61 -5.43 -18.45 7.20
CA PRO A 61 -5.71 -18.95 8.53
C PRO A 61 -5.39 -20.44 8.66
N HIS A 62 -4.65 -20.78 9.74
CA HIS A 62 -4.31 -22.15 10.07
C HIS A 62 -4.35 -22.34 11.58
N PRO A 63 -5.40 -22.90 12.16
CA PRO A 63 -5.64 -22.90 13.61
C PRO A 63 -4.47 -23.37 14.46
N ALA A 64 -3.78 -24.45 14.07
CA ALA A 64 -2.65 -24.98 14.83
C ALA A 64 -1.41 -24.05 14.78
N ARG A 65 -1.11 -23.46 13.62
CA ARG A 65 0.00 -22.49 13.47
C ARG A 65 -0.33 -21.19 14.19
N ASP A 66 -1.57 -20.71 14.08
CA ASP A 66 -2.03 -19.50 14.76
C ASP A 66 -1.94 -19.67 16.29
N ALA A 67 -2.33 -20.84 16.82
CA ALA A 67 -2.15 -21.14 18.25
C ALA A 67 -0.68 -21.26 18.66
N ALA A 68 0.20 -21.75 17.80
CA ALA A 68 1.64 -21.76 18.02
C ALA A 68 2.20 -20.33 18.03
N ALA A 69 1.80 -19.48 17.07
CA ALA A 69 2.19 -18.08 17.01
C ALA A 69 1.77 -17.29 18.26
N VAL A 70 0.55 -17.51 18.78
CA VAL A 70 0.10 -16.91 20.05
C VAL A 70 1.03 -17.31 21.21
N ARG A 71 1.41 -18.60 21.31
CA ARG A 71 2.31 -19.06 22.38
C ARG A 71 3.72 -18.47 22.23
N SER A 72 4.24 -18.40 21.00
CA SER A 72 5.58 -17.84 20.72
C SER A 72 5.65 -16.35 21.07
N LEU A 73 4.56 -15.59 20.85
CA LEU A 73 4.50 -14.18 21.19
C LEU A 73 4.36 -13.90 22.70
N ALA A 74 3.90 -14.85 23.50
CA ALA A 74 3.61 -14.60 24.93
C ALA A 74 4.83 -14.11 25.74
N GLY A 75 6.04 -14.54 25.42
CA GLY A 75 7.29 -14.06 26.01
C GLY A 75 7.62 -12.63 25.58
N PRO A 76 7.80 -12.38 24.28
CA PRO A 76 8.02 -11.03 23.72
C PRO A 76 7.01 -9.99 24.19
N VAL A 77 5.72 -10.32 24.22
CA VAL A 77 4.64 -9.42 24.69
C VAL A 77 4.90 -8.98 26.14
N ARG A 78 5.21 -9.88 27.06
CA ARG A 78 5.49 -9.51 28.45
C ARG A 78 6.73 -8.63 28.64
N GLY A 79 7.61 -8.63 27.68
CA GLY A 79 8.81 -7.81 27.69
C GLY A 79 8.67 -6.47 26.97
N ALA A 80 7.48 -6.14 26.46
CA ALA A 80 7.19 -4.92 25.73
C ALA A 80 6.31 -3.97 26.55
N ASP A 81 6.41 -2.66 26.27
CA ASP A 81 5.51 -1.64 26.82
C ASP A 81 4.26 -1.49 25.93
N VAL A 82 4.38 -1.81 24.65
CA VAL A 82 3.28 -1.82 23.67
C VAL A 82 3.51 -2.87 22.60
N VAL A 83 2.42 -3.50 22.16
CA VAL A 83 2.41 -4.36 20.97
C VAL A 83 1.71 -3.63 19.82
N HIS A 84 2.38 -3.46 18.68
CA HIS A 84 1.77 -2.89 17.49
C HIS A 84 1.77 -3.90 16.35
N ALA A 85 0.59 -4.43 16.05
CA ALA A 85 0.40 -5.44 15.03
C ALA A 85 -0.03 -4.84 13.70
N HIS A 86 0.53 -5.34 12.59
CA HIS A 86 0.26 -4.87 11.25
C HIS A 86 -0.48 -5.94 10.44
N GLY A 87 -1.74 -5.67 10.13
CA GLY A 87 -2.66 -6.56 9.43
C GLY A 87 -3.56 -7.36 10.37
N LEU A 88 -4.68 -7.83 9.81
CA LEU A 88 -5.78 -8.42 10.57
C LEU A 88 -5.37 -9.68 11.35
N ARG A 89 -4.61 -10.58 10.74
CA ARG A 89 -4.19 -11.83 11.41
C ARG A 89 -3.12 -11.57 12.47
N ALA A 90 -2.15 -10.72 12.18
CA ALA A 90 -1.15 -10.30 13.16
C ALA A 90 -1.83 -9.63 14.36
N GLY A 91 -2.83 -8.78 14.13
CA GLY A 91 -3.64 -8.17 15.16
C GLY A 91 -4.37 -9.19 16.03
N ALA A 92 -5.04 -10.17 15.43
CA ALA A 92 -5.75 -11.21 16.18
C ALA A 92 -4.80 -12.07 17.05
N VAL A 93 -3.64 -12.47 16.49
CA VAL A 93 -2.62 -13.23 17.22
C VAL A 93 -2.04 -12.39 18.36
N ALA A 94 -1.73 -11.11 18.14
CA ALA A 94 -1.22 -10.19 19.15
C ALA A 94 -2.23 -9.98 20.30
N VAL A 95 -3.50 -9.72 19.98
CA VAL A 95 -4.58 -9.59 20.96
C VAL A 95 -4.69 -10.84 21.85
N LEU A 96 -4.67 -12.03 21.24
CA LEU A 96 -4.75 -13.28 21.99
C LEU A 96 -3.51 -13.53 22.86
N ALA A 97 -2.31 -13.20 22.37
CA ALA A 97 -1.06 -13.32 23.12
C ALA A 97 -1.00 -12.33 24.30
N ALA A 98 -1.56 -11.14 24.13
CA ALA A 98 -1.56 -10.08 25.15
C ALA A 98 -2.72 -10.20 26.17
N ALA A 99 -3.70 -11.06 25.96
CA ALA A 99 -4.97 -11.11 26.71
C ALA A 99 -4.83 -11.16 28.24
N ARG A 100 -3.68 -11.56 28.77
CA ARG A 100 -3.42 -11.67 30.22
C ARG A 100 -2.15 -10.95 30.67
N SER A 101 -1.53 -10.17 29.79
CA SER A 101 -0.27 -9.49 30.09
C SER A 101 -0.44 -8.08 30.67
N GLY A 102 -1.57 -7.44 30.41
CA GLY A 102 -1.79 -6.02 30.69
C GLY A 102 -1.08 -5.07 29.71
N VAL A 103 -0.33 -5.60 28.74
CA VAL A 103 0.35 -4.80 27.72
C VAL A 103 -0.66 -4.34 26.68
N PRO A 104 -0.74 -3.04 26.37
CA PRO A 104 -1.67 -2.52 25.38
C PRO A 104 -1.34 -2.99 23.97
N VAL A 105 -2.39 -3.23 23.17
CA VAL A 105 -2.30 -3.67 21.78
C VAL A 105 -2.86 -2.62 20.84
N VAL A 106 -2.04 -2.17 19.91
CA VAL A 106 -2.43 -1.35 18.76
C VAL A 106 -2.44 -2.24 17.52
N THR A 107 -3.45 -2.14 16.67
CA THR A 107 -3.50 -2.87 15.40
C THR A 107 -3.69 -1.91 14.25
N THR A 108 -2.79 -1.93 13.25
CA THR A 108 -2.97 -1.23 11.98
C THR A 108 -3.48 -2.18 10.91
N LEU A 109 -4.66 -1.87 10.35
CA LEU A 109 -5.28 -2.58 9.24
C LEU A 109 -4.81 -1.99 7.91
N HIS A 110 -4.17 -2.82 7.08
CA HIS A 110 -3.58 -2.39 5.80
C HIS A 110 -4.38 -2.81 4.57
N ASN A 111 -5.32 -3.72 4.72
CA ASN A 111 -6.14 -4.24 3.62
C ASN A 111 -7.56 -4.48 4.10
N ALA A 112 -8.52 -4.35 3.19
CA ALA A 112 -9.85 -4.88 3.38
C ALA A 112 -9.81 -6.42 3.48
N ALA A 113 -10.75 -7.01 4.20
CA ALA A 113 -10.87 -8.46 4.26
C ALA A 113 -11.14 -9.05 2.86
N PRO A 114 -10.51 -10.18 2.50
CA PRO A 114 -10.72 -10.80 1.20
C PRO A 114 -12.20 -11.18 0.99
N ALA A 115 -12.69 -10.94 -0.23
CA ALA A 115 -14.02 -11.38 -0.63
C ALA A 115 -14.04 -12.90 -0.86
N GLY A 116 -15.07 -13.60 -0.31
CA GLY A 116 -15.25 -15.03 -0.51
C GLY A 116 -16.14 -15.65 0.57
N ARG A 117 -17.14 -16.46 0.20
CA ARG A 117 -18.19 -16.94 1.13
C ARG A 117 -17.66 -17.77 2.31
N LEU A 118 -16.72 -18.70 2.08
CA LEU A 118 -16.16 -19.57 3.12
C LEU A 118 -15.12 -18.87 4.00
N SER A 119 -14.38 -17.93 3.44
CA SER A 119 -13.41 -17.12 4.19
C SER A 119 -14.08 -15.98 4.97
N ALA A 120 -15.22 -15.47 4.49
CA ALA A 120 -15.89 -14.30 5.07
C ALA A 120 -16.23 -14.47 6.56
N ALA A 121 -16.72 -15.65 6.98
CA ALA A 121 -17.05 -15.90 8.40
C ALA A 121 -15.80 -15.90 9.30
N VAL A 122 -14.70 -16.50 8.84
CA VAL A 122 -13.42 -16.52 9.56
C VAL A 122 -12.86 -15.10 9.68
N TYR A 123 -12.82 -14.37 8.58
CA TYR A 123 -12.34 -12.99 8.58
C TYR A 123 -13.22 -12.07 9.42
N ALA A 124 -14.55 -12.24 9.38
CA ALA A 124 -15.46 -11.50 10.25
C ALA A 124 -15.24 -11.81 11.73
N GLY A 125 -14.87 -13.05 12.08
CA GLY A 125 -14.45 -13.42 13.43
C GLY A 125 -13.15 -12.72 13.84
N LEU A 126 -12.13 -12.75 12.99
CA LEU A 126 -10.86 -12.08 13.23
C LEU A 126 -11.03 -10.56 13.38
N GLU A 127 -11.84 -9.93 12.54
CA GLU A 127 -12.15 -8.52 12.63
C GLU A 127 -12.78 -8.15 13.98
N ARG A 128 -13.70 -8.98 14.51
CA ARG A 128 -14.29 -8.76 15.83
C ARG A 128 -13.27 -8.93 16.95
N VAL A 129 -12.39 -9.93 16.84
CA VAL A 129 -11.30 -10.14 17.82
C VAL A 129 -10.40 -8.91 17.86
N VAL A 130 -9.97 -8.43 16.71
CA VAL A 130 -9.10 -7.24 16.61
C VAL A 130 -9.84 -6.00 17.10
N ALA A 131 -11.06 -5.73 16.61
CA ALA A 131 -11.79 -4.53 16.97
C ALA A 131 -12.05 -4.42 18.50
N ARG A 132 -12.40 -5.52 19.15
CA ARG A 132 -12.74 -5.50 20.57
C ARG A 132 -11.58 -5.77 21.51
N GLY A 133 -10.54 -6.43 21.02
CA GLY A 133 -9.39 -6.83 21.80
C GLY A 133 -8.20 -5.88 21.72
N SER A 134 -8.11 -5.07 20.67
CA SER A 134 -7.09 -4.01 20.58
C SER A 134 -7.52 -2.79 21.40
N ASP A 135 -6.56 -2.11 22.03
CA ASP A 135 -6.78 -0.83 22.72
C ASP A 135 -6.94 0.32 21.74
N ALA A 136 -6.30 0.22 20.59
CA ALA A 136 -6.54 1.10 19.42
C ALA A 136 -6.45 0.31 18.10
N VAL A 137 -7.33 0.65 17.16
CA VAL A 137 -7.31 0.13 15.79
C VAL A 137 -7.11 1.28 14.82
N LEU A 138 -6.02 1.23 14.07
CA LEU A 138 -5.71 2.18 13.01
C LEU A 138 -6.06 1.56 11.65
N GLY A 139 -6.64 2.35 10.77
CA GLY A 139 -6.89 1.97 9.38
C GLY A 139 -6.11 2.83 8.41
N VAL A 140 -5.57 2.26 7.35
CA VAL A 140 -4.89 3.05 6.30
C VAL A 140 -5.86 3.80 5.38
N SER A 141 -7.17 3.65 5.60
CA SER A 141 -8.25 4.36 4.88
C SER A 141 -9.47 4.55 5.77
N ALA A 142 -10.31 5.51 5.42
CA ALA A 142 -11.49 5.89 6.20
C ALA A 142 -12.51 4.74 6.32
N ASP A 143 -12.68 3.93 5.30
CA ASP A 143 -13.58 2.76 5.29
C ASP A 143 -13.14 1.70 6.31
N LEU A 144 -11.83 1.44 6.45
CA LEU A 144 -11.28 0.54 7.47
C LEU A 144 -11.50 1.09 8.89
N VAL A 145 -11.27 2.39 9.09
CA VAL A 145 -11.53 3.06 10.39
C VAL A 145 -12.99 2.93 10.77
N GLN A 146 -13.92 3.27 9.86
CA GLN A 146 -15.35 3.17 10.08
C GLN A 146 -15.79 1.72 10.32
N ARG A 147 -15.19 0.76 9.61
CA ARG A 147 -15.48 -0.67 9.81
C ARG A 147 -15.05 -1.12 11.20
N ALA A 148 -13.86 -0.76 11.64
CA ALA A 148 -13.38 -1.09 12.99
C ALA A 148 -14.29 -0.47 14.07
N ALA A 149 -14.70 0.78 13.92
CA ALA A 149 -15.62 1.45 14.84
C ALA A 149 -16.98 0.73 14.91
N ARG A 150 -17.57 0.35 13.77
CA ARG A 150 -18.83 -0.42 13.71
C ARG A 150 -18.73 -1.79 14.37
N LEU A 151 -17.55 -2.40 14.40
CA LEU A 151 -17.29 -3.68 15.04
C LEU A 151 -17.00 -3.56 16.56
N GLY A 152 -16.97 -2.33 17.08
CA GLY A 152 -16.83 -2.04 18.51
C GLY A 152 -15.41 -1.77 18.96
N ALA A 153 -14.54 -1.28 18.09
CA ALA A 153 -13.21 -0.83 18.49
C ALA A 153 -13.30 0.35 19.47
N ARG A 154 -12.50 0.30 20.53
CA ARG A 154 -12.52 1.31 21.63
C ARG A 154 -11.98 2.65 21.16
N ARG A 155 -10.91 2.62 20.40
CA ARG A 155 -10.26 3.78 19.77
C ARG A 155 -9.97 3.45 18.32
N THR A 156 -10.23 4.39 17.44
CA THR A 156 -9.91 4.25 16.01
C THR A 156 -9.25 5.51 15.49
N GLY A 157 -8.37 5.38 14.51
CA GLY A 157 -7.71 6.49 13.86
C GLY A 157 -7.20 6.12 12.47
N LEU A 158 -6.79 7.12 11.69
CA LEU A 158 -6.08 6.89 10.44
C LEU A 158 -4.61 6.59 10.76
N ALA A 159 -4.10 5.51 10.18
CA ALA A 159 -2.67 5.27 10.12
C ALA A 159 -2.04 6.19 9.07
N VAL A 160 -0.88 6.72 9.34
CA VAL A 160 -0.10 7.51 8.38
C VAL A 160 0.94 6.59 7.74
N VAL A 161 0.89 6.48 6.41
CA VAL A 161 1.83 5.68 5.61
C VAL A 161 2.44 6.58 4.54
N PRO A 162 3.55 7.27 4.86
CA PRO A 162 4.22 8.14 3.90
C PRO A 162 4.85 7.33 2.78
N ALA A 163 5.02 7.96 1.62
CA ALA A 163 5.89 7.42 0.58
C ALA A 163 7.35 7.41 1.05
N PRO A 164 8.19 6.54 0.47
CA PRO A 164 9.63 6.67 0.63
C PRO A 164 10.09 8.08 0.25
N PRO A 165 11.20 8.57 0.84
CA PRO A 165 11.75 9.87 0.49
C PRO A 165 11.92 10.01 -1.03
N PHE A 166 11.39 11.10 -1.58
CA PHE A 166 11.43 11.36 -3.02
C PHE A 166 12.87 11.36 -3.53
N GLN A 167 13.08 10.61 -4.60
CA GLN A 167 14.35 10.59 -5.32
C GLN A 167 14.14 11.21 -6.70
N PRO A 168 14.91 12.26 -7.08
CA PRO A 168 14.80 12.81 -8.40
C PRO A 168 15.19 11.78 -9.47
N ALA A 169 14.62 11.93 -10.66
CA ALA A 169 15.01 11.13 -11.81
C ALA A 169 16.50 11.31 -12.11
N ARG A 170 17.18 10.22 -12.43
CA ARG A 170 18.61 10.19 -12.77
C ARG A 170 18.84 10.25 -14.28
N ARG A 171 17.86 9.84 -15.04
CA ARG A 171 17.88 9.83 -16.51
C ARG A 171 16.87 10.84 -17.04
N ASP A 172 17.21 11.45 -18.13
CA ASP A 172 16.29 12.33 -18.83
C ASP A 172 15.13 11.53 -19.49
N ARG A 173 14.04 12.22 -19.73
CA ARG A 173 12.84 11.67 -20.35
C ARG A 173 13.10 10.96 -21.68
N TYR A 174 14.01 11.50 -22.49
CA TYR A 174 14.28 10.95 -23.84
C TYR A 174 15.04 9.62 -23.74
N ALA A 175 16.00 9.51 -22.82
CA ALA A 175 16.75 8.28 -22.59
C ALA A 175 15.84 7.13 -22.13
N VAL A 176 14.90 7.39 -21.20
CA VAL A 176 13.91 6.39 -20.74
C VAL A 176 12.99 5.97 -21.89
N ARG A 177 12.51 6.92 -22.68
CA ARG A 177 11.62 6.64 -23.81
C ARG A 177 12.33 5.85 -24.91
N ALA A 178 13.60 6.18 -25.20
CA ALA A 178 14.41 5.44 -26.16
C ALA A 178 14.64 3.98 -25.72
N GLU A 179 14.92 3.73 -24.42
CA GLU A 179 15.00 2.38 -23.86
C GLU A 179 13.70 1.60 -24.08
N LEU A 180 12.57 2.27 -23.92
CA LEU A 180 11.25 1.68 -24.15
C LEU A 180 10.90 1.58 -25.65
N GLY A 181 11.76 2.01 -26.57
CA GLY A 181 11.51 2.01 -28.01
C GLY A 181 10.36 2.92 -28.42
N LEU A 182 10.16 4.03 -27.71
CA LEU A 182 9.12 5.01 -27.99
C LEU A 182 9.73 6.23 -28.71
N ASP A 183 9.03 6.71 -29.70
CA ASP A 183 9.40 7.97 -30.37
C ASP A 183 8.86 9.20 -29.59
N ALA A 184 9.13 10.39 -30.13
CA ALA A 184 8.73 11.64 -29.50
C ALA A 184 7.21 11.90 -29.55
N ARG A 185 6.47 11.21 -30.40
CA ARG A 185 5.01 11.40 -30.60
C ARG A 185 4.19 10.42 -29.75
N THR A 186 4.71 9.22 -29.52
CA THR A 186 4.03 8.19 -28.75
C THR A 186 3.86 8.66 -27.30
N SER A 187 2.67 8.73 -26.79
CA SER A 187 2.41 9.05 -25.39
C SER A 187 2.78 7.87 -24.49
N LEU A 188 3.30 8.14 -23.29
CA LEU A 188 3.69 7.14 -22.31
C LEU A 188 2.76 7.17 -21.10
N GLY A 189 1.97 6.10 -20.92
CA GLY A 189 1.28 5.79 -19.69
C GLY A 189 2.18 4.96 -18.75
N VAL A 190 2.18 5.25 -17.45
CA VAL A 190 2.92 4.49 -16.44
C VAL A 190 1.96 4.01 -15.35
N VAL A 191 2.07 2.73 -15.01
CA VAL A 191 1.34 2.10 -13.90
C VAL A 191 2.35 1.51 -12.92
N LEU A 192 2.27 1.89 -11.66
CA LEU A 192 3.07 1.32 -10.58
C LEU A 192 2.19 0.38 -9.77
N ALA A 193 2.23 -0.92 -10.07
CA ALA A 193 1.31 -1.85 -9.44
C ALA A 193 1.87 -3.27 -9.33
N ARG A 194 1.61 -3.92 -8.20
CA ARG A 194 1.73 -5.37 -8.11
C ARG A 194 0.70 -6.03 -9.04
N LEU A 195 1.08 -7.05 -9.79
CA LEU A 195 0.19 -7.76 -10.71
C LEU A 195 -0.75 -8.70 -9.91
N ALA A 196 -1.75 -8.11 -9.28
CA ALA A 196 -2.69 -8.79 -8.38
C ALA A 196 -4.12 -8.27 -8.58
N PRO A 197 -5.16 -9.06 -8.27
CA PRO A 197 -6.57 -8.69 -8.51
C PRO A 197 -6.96 -7.33 -7.94
N GLN A 198 -6.43 -6.98 -6.77
CA GLN A 198 -6.68 -5.70 -6.10
C GLN A 198 -6.31 -4.49 -6.96
N LYS A 199 -5.33 -4.62 -7.86
CA LYS A 199 -4.84 -3.51 -8.70
C LYS A 199 -5.66 -3.30 -9.98
N GLY A 200 -6.67 -4.14 -10.22
CA GLY A 200 -7.64 -3.94 -11.29
C GLY A 200 -7.07 -3.89 -12.70
N LEU A 201 -5.92 -4.53 -12.96
CA LEU A 201 -5.21 -4.43 -14.24
C LEU A 201 -6.03 -4.96 -15.43
N HIS A 202 -6.98 -5.86 -15.19
CA HIS A 202 -7.93 -6.26 -16.24
C HIS A 202 -8.82 -5.09 -16.70
N ARG A 203 -9.19 -4.18 -15.79
CA ARG A 203 -9.93 -2.95 -16.14
C ARG A 203 -9.09 -1.96 -16.93
N LEU A 204 -7.78 -1.88 -16.61
CA LEU A 204 -6.84 -1.13 -17.43
C LEU A 204 -6.80 -1.67 -18.87
N LEU A 205 -6.72 -3.01 -19.04
CA LEU A 205 -6.73 -3.63 -20.36
C LEU A 205 -8.07 -3.39 -21.07
N ASP A 206 -9.22 -3.45 -20.36
CA ASP A 206 -10.52 -3.09 -20.92
C ASP A 206 -10.55 -1.64 -21.43
N ALA A 207 -10.00 -0.70 -20.64
CA ALA A 207 -9.92 0.71 -21.04
C ALA A 207 -9.04 0.91 -22.29
N HIS A 208 -7.93 0.14 -22.42
CA HIS A 208 -7.06 0.21 -23.59
C HIS A 208 -7.72 -0.24 -24.90
N ARG A 209 -8.75 -1.08 -24.86
CA ARG A 209 -9.55 -1.41 -26.06
C ARG A 209 -10.21 -0.18 -26.69
N GLU A 210 -10.55 0.81 -25.87
CA GLU A 210 -11.20 2.05 -26.30
C GLU A 210 -10.20 3.15 -26.68
N LEU A 211 -8.88 2.87 -26.58
CA LEU A 211 -7.79 3.82 -26.83
C LEU A 211 -6.90 3.46 -28.02
N THR A 212 -7.33 2.51 -28.85
CA THR A 212 -6.54 1.98 -29.98
C THR A 212 -6.29 2.97 -31.09
N ASP A 213 -7.02 4.08 -31.13
CA ASP A 213 -6.84 5.20 -32.06
C ASP A 213 -5.77 6.20 -31.59
N LEU A 214 -5.26 6.06 -30.38
CA LEU A 214 -4.20 6.91 -29.82
C LEU A 214 -2.82 6.28 -30.02
N ASP A 215 -1.85 7.10 -30.30
CA ASP A 215 -0.44 6.70 -30.21
C ASP A 215 -0.02 6.74 -28.72
N LEU A 216 -0.45 5.72 -27.99
CA LEU A 216 -0.26 5.56 -26.55
C LEU A 216 0.29 4.17 -26.24
N VAL A 217 1.40 4.10 -25.56
CA VAL A 217 1.92 2.88 -24.94
C VAL A 217 1.86 3.01 -23.43
N THR A 218 1.29 2.03 -22.75
CA THR A 218 1.28 1.98 -21.27
C THR A 218 2.22 0.90 -20.78
N VAL A 219 3.09 1.26 -19.84
CA VAL A 219 3.99 0.32 -19.18
C VAL A 219 3.52 0.07 -17.73
N VAL A 220 3.57 -1.19 -17.32
CA VAL A 220 3.23 -1.60 -15.95
C VAL A 220 4.49 -2.06 -15.25
N ALA A 221 4.95 -1.29 -14.27
CA ALA A 221 6.10 -1.62 -13.44
C ALA A 221 5.63 -2.34 -12.17
N GLY A 222 6.00 -3.61 -12.04
CA GLY A 222 5.69 -4.46 -10.92
C GLY A 222 5.58 -5.93 -11.29
N GLU A 223 5.49 -6.77 -10.27
CA GLU A 223 5.40 -8.23 -10.40
C GLU A 223 4.18 -8.74 -9.64
N GLY A 224 3.76 -9.97 -9.93
CA GLY A 224 2.68 -10.60 -9.19
C GLY A 224 2.05 -11.81 -9.87
N PRO A 225 1.12 -12.47 -9.18
CA PRO A 225 0.58 -13.75 -9.62
C PRO A 225 -0.27 -13.69 -10.90
N GLN A 226 -0.70 -12.51 -11.33
CA GLN A 226 -1.48 -12.35 -12.57
C GLN A 226 -0.62 -12.11 -13.82
N HIS A 227 0.73 -12.18 -13.72
CA HIS A 227 1.63 -11.90 -14.84
C HIS A 227 1.23 -12.64 -16.13
N ASP A 228 1.18 -13.97 -16.08
CA ASP A 228 0.97 -14.80 -17.27
C ASP A 228 -0.47 -14.67 -17.83
N GLU A 229 -1.45 -14.40 -16.98
CA GLU A 229 -2.82 -14.14 -17.37
C GLU A 229 -2.93 -12.80 -18.12
N LEU A 230 -2.33 -11.75 -17.57
CA LEU A 230 -2.32 -10.42 -18.18
C LEU A 230 -1.53 -10.41 -19.48
N GLN A 231 -0.36 -11.08 -19.53
CA GLN A 231 0.46 -11.16 -20.74
C GLN A 231 -0.28 -11.86 -21.88
N ARG A 232 -0.88 -13.03 -21.59
CA ARG A 232 -1.71 -13.74 -22.61
C ARG A 232 -2.83 -12.87 -23.17
N ARG A 233 -3.45 -12.08 -22.31
CA ARG A 233 -4.53 -11.19 -22.73
C ARG A 233 -4.01 -10.02 -23.57
N ILE A 234 -2.90 -9.40 -23.17
CA ILE A 234 -2.23 -8.33 -23.93
C ILE A 234 -1.89 -8.81 -25.34
N ASP A 235 -1.31 -10.02 -25.46
CA ASP A 235 -0.90 -10.58 -26.74
C ASP A 235 -2.10 -10.94 -27.62
N ALA A 236 -3.12 -11.58 -27.05
CA ALA A 236 -4.32 -11.99 -27.78
C ALA A 236 -5.15 -10.82 -28.32
N GLU A 237 -5.15 -9.70 -27.60
CA GLU A 237 -5.91 -8.50 -27.96
C GLU A 237 -5.03 -7.43 -28.64
N ALA A 238 -3.73 -7.71 -28.82
CA ALA A 238 -2.73 -6.79 -29.40
C ALA A 238 -2.75 -5.39 -28.72
N LEU A 239 -2.89 -5.36 -27.39
CA LEU A 239 -3.01 -4.12 -26.64
C LEU A 239 -1.64 -3.43 -26.52
N PRO A 240 -1.56 -2.08 -26.60
CA PRO A 240 -0.32 -1.32 -26.43
C PRO A 240 0.06 -1.20 -24.93
N VAL A 241 0.10 -2.33 -24.24
CA VAL A 241 0.46 -2.43 -22.83
C VAL A 241 1.66 -3.37 -22.68
N ARG A 242 2.63 -3.01 -21.85
CA ARG A 242 3.85 -3.80 -21.63
C ARG A 242 4.07 -4.03 -20.14
N LEU A 243 4.27 -5.28 -19.74
CA LEU A 243 4.65 -5.64 -18.37
C LEU A 243 6.17 -5.58 -18.25
N LEU A 244 6.70 -4.67 -17.43
CA LEU A 244 8.14 -4.45 -17.27
C LEU A 244 8.78 -5.30 -16.17
N GLY A 245 7.99 -6.05 -15.38
CA GLY A 245 8.48 -6.67 -14.16
C GLY A 245 8.86 -5.62 -13.10
N ARG A 246 9.64 -6.03 -12.12
CA ARG A 246 10.11 -5.14 -11.06
C ARG A 246 11.11 -4.12 -11.60
N ARG A 247 10.88 -2.84 -11.30
CA ARG A 247 11.76 -1.72 -11.70
C ARG A 247 12.35 -1.05 -10.45
N GLY A 248 13.64 -0.72 -10.51
CA GLY A 248 14.33 0.06 -9.47
C GLY A 248 14.44 1.55 -9.80
N ASP A 249 14.05 1.94 -11.01
CA ASP A 249 14.16 3.28 -11.57
C ASP A 249 12.77 3.95 -11.69
N VAL A 250 11.93 3.75 -10.71
CA VAL A 250 10.58 4.33 -10.66
C VAL A 250 10.59 5.86 -10.87
N PRO A 251 11.50 6.63 -10.24
CA PRO A 251 11.56 8.08 -10.48
C PRO A 251 11.79 8.44 -11.95
N ASP A 252 12.61 7.66 -12.68
CA ASP A 252 12.90 7.89 -14.10
C ASP A 252 11.66 7.61 -14.96
N LEU A 253 10.93 6.52 -14.66
CA LEU A 253 9.67 6.18 -15.34
C LEU A 253 8.61 7.26 -15.13
N LEU A 254 8.45 7.75 -13.88
CA LEU A 254 7.49 8.81 -13.56
C LEU A 254 7.81 10.12 -14.26
N ALA A 255 9.09 10.52 -14.30
CA ALA A 255 9.54 11.72 -15.02
C ALA A 255 9.34 11.61 -16.54
N ALA A 256 9.40 10.40 -17.09
CA ALA A 256 9.18 10.16 -18.52
C ALA A 256 7.69 10.08 -18.90
N ALA A 257 6.78 9.89 -17.95
CA ALA A 257 5.37 9.68 -18.17
C ALA A 257 4.65 10.91 -18.73
N ASP A 258 3.66 10.67 -19.58
CA ASP A 258 2.64 11.66 -19.97
C ASP A 258 1.43 11.56 -19.04
N VAL A 259 1.11 10.35 -18.56
CA VAL A 259 0.07 10.07 -17.59
C VAL A 259 0.47 8.90 -16.69
N VAL A 260 0.20 9.02 -15.40
CA VAL A 260 0.28 7.91 -14.45
C VAL A 260 -1.13 7.40 -14.19
N VAL A 261 -1.32 6.09 -14.31
CA VAL A 261 -2.65 5.48 -14.19
C VAL A 261 -2.70 4.49 -13.03
N SER A 262 -3.77 4.57 -12.23
CA SER A 262 -4.12 3.56 -11.23
C SER A 262 -5.54 3.06 -11.48
N SER A 263 -5.69 1.76 -11.74
CA SER A 263 -6.96 1.08 -11.98
C SER A 263 -7.42 0.24 -10.79
N ALA A 264 -6.89 0.50 -9.61
CA ALA A 264 -7.11 -0.32 -8.42
C ALA A 264 -8.59 -0.41 -8.04
N VAL A 265 -9.01 -1.58 -7.56
CA VAL A 265 -10.36 -1.77 -7.03
C VAL A 265 -10.45 -1.41 -5.54
N TRP A 266 -9.33 -1.40 -4.86
CA TRP A 266 -9.20 -0.91 -3.49
C TRP A 266 -7.73 -0.55 -3.19
N GLU A 267 -7.54 0.59 -2.51
CA GLU A 267 -6.26 1.07 -1.99
C GLU A 267 -6.42 1.61 -0.56
N GLY A 268 -5.37 1.45 0.24
CA GLY A 268 -5.28 2.16 1.52
C GLY A 268 -4.70 3.56 1.31
N GLN A 269 -3.36 3.66 1.42
CA GLN A 269 -2.61 4.86 1.04
C GLN A 269 -1.67 4.44 -0.11
N PRO A 270 -2.04 4.71 -1.37
CA PRO A 270 -1.29 4.23 -2.54
C PRO A 270 0.07 4.92 -2.65
N VAL A 271 1.14 4.25 -2.18
CA VAL A 271 2.51 4.77 -2.21
C VAL A 271 2.93 5.18 -3.62
N GLY A 272 2.61 4.38 -4.63
CA GLY A 272 2.95 4.73 -6.03
C GLY A 272 2.28 6.01 -6.53
N LEU A 273 1.10 6.37 -6.02
CA LEU A 273 0.49 7.67 -6.35
C LEU A 273 1.11 8.82 -5.55
N GLN A 274 1.56 8.58 -4.31
CA GLN A 274 2.35 9.56 -3.57
C GLN A 274 3.68 9.84 -4.30
N GLU A 275 4.37 8.81 -4.79
CA GLU A 275 5.58 8.95 -5.63
C GLU A 275 5.29 9.72 -6.92
N ALA A 276 4.13 9.47 -7.56
CA ALA A 276 3.70 10.20 -8.76
C ALA A 276 3.41 11.68 -8.49
N LEU A 277 2.80 12.00 -7.34
CA LEU A 277 2.61 13.39 -6.90
C LEU A 277 3.94 14.11 -6.69
N HIS A 278 4.88 13.50 -5.99
CA HIS A 278 6.23 14.05 -5.80
C HIS A 278 7.00 14.24 -7.12
N ALA A 279 6.74 13.38 -8.10
CA ALA A 279 7.33 13.52 -9.45
C ALA A 279 6.63 14.60 -10.31
N GLY A 280 5.57 15.24 -9.82
CA GLY A 280 4.76 16.19 -10.57
C GLY A 280 4.08 15.55 -11.79
N ALA A 281 3.64 14.28 -11.68
CA ALA A 281 3.01 13.57 -12.78
C ALA A 281 1.51 13.89 -12.88
N ALA A 282 0.97 13.93 -14.12
CA ALA A 282 -0.47 13.95 -14.33
C ALA A 282 -1.07 12.59 -14.00
N ILE A 283 -2.08 12.53 -13.13
CA ILE A 283 -2.61 11.29 -12.58
C ILE A 283 -4.06 11.07 -13.01
N VAL A 284 -4.37 9.85 -13.44
CA VAL A 284 -5.72 9.31 -13.60
C VAL A 284 -5.85 8.10 -12.69
N ALA A 285 -6.83 8.08 -11.81
CA ALA A 285 -6.99 6.98 -10.86
C ALA A 285 -8.46 6.62 -10.61
N THR A 286 -8.71 5.36 -10.28
CA THR A 286 -10.00 4.95 -9.71
C THR A 286 -10.13 5.52 -8.29
N ASP A 287 -11.33 5.98 -7.93
CA ASP A 287 -11.66 6.44 -6.56
C ASP A 287 -11.84 5.22 -5.64
N ALA A 288 -10.73 4.56 -5.33
CA ALA A 288 -10.68 3.29 -4.62
C ALA A 288 -10.15 3.47 -3.18
N GLY A 289 -11.00 3.25 -2.19
CA GLY A 289 -10.61 3.29 -0.78
C GLY A 289 -10.06 4.64 -0.34
N GLY A 290 -8.75 4.72 -0.05
CA GLY A 290 -8.08 5.95 0.36
C GLY A 290 -7.47 6.77 -0.79
N THR A 291 -7.64 6.37 -2.05
CA THR A 291 -7.04 7.07 -3.21
C THR A 291 -7.41 8.55 -3.24
N GLY A 292 -8.71 8.88 -3.15
CA GLY A 292 -9.17 10.27 -3.19
C GLY A 292 -8.57 11.13 -2.07
N ALA A 293 -8.42 10.58 -0.87
CA ALA A 293 -7.77 11.28 0.25
C ALA A 293 -6.28 11.58 0.00
N VAL A 294 -5.58 10.71 -0.72
CA VAL A 294 -4.17 10.90 -1.07
C VAL A 294 -4.00 11.93 -2.18
N VAL A 295 -4.73 11.78 -3.29
CA VAL A 295 -4.50 12.63 -4.47
C VAL A 295 -5.23 13.97 -4.43
N GLY A 296 -6.32 14.09 -3.65
CA GLY A 296 -7.16 15.30 -3.62
C GLY A 296 -7.69 15.65 -5.01
N ASP A 297 -7.51 16.90 -5.42
CA ASP A 297 -7.85 17.42 -6.74
C ASP A 297 -6.70 17.37 -7.76
N ALA A 298 -5.57 16.76 -7.38
CA ALA A 298 -4.39 16.60 -8.24
C ALA A 298 -4.47 15.37 -9.18
N ALA A 299 -5.63 14.75 -9.29
CA ALA A 299 -5.87 13.63 -10.19
C ALA A 299 -7.28 13.68 -10.78
N VAL A 300 -7.46 13.09 -11.95
CA VAL A 300 -8.79 12.76 -12.45
C VAL A 300 -9.23 11.45 -11.78
N LEU A 301 -10.24 11.53 -10.92
CA LEU A 301 -10.82 10.36 -10.26
C LEU A 301 -12.01 9.82 -11.06
N VAL A 302 -12.01 8.49 -11.26
CA VAL A 302 -13.09 7.78 -11.96
C VAL A 302 -13.67 6.68 -11.07
N PRO A 303 -14.92 6.25 -11.30
CA PRO A 303 -15.51 5.16 -10.52
C PRO A 303 -14.69 3.86 -10.66
N VAL A 304 -14.67 3.07 -9.57
CA VAL A 304 -14.12 1.71 -9.59
C VAL A 304 -14.96 0.85 -10.54
N ASP A 305 -14.32 -0.05 -11.26
CA ASP A 305 -14.94 -0.97 -12.22
C ASP A 305 -15.57 -0.30 -13.48
N ASP A 306 -15.26 0.96 -13.76
CA ASP A 306 -15.71 1.68 -14.96
C ASP A 306 -14.55 1.91 -15.95
N ALA A 307 -14.34 0.93 -16.86
CA ALA A 307 -13.29 1.00 -17.86
C ALA A 307 -13.51 2.14 -18.88
N THR A 308 -14.75 2.47 -19.20
CA THR A 308 -15.08 3.55 -20.15
C THR A 308 -14.77 4.92 -19.55
N SER A 309 -15.07 5.17 -18.28
CA SER A 309 -14.66 6.40 -17.62
C SER A 309 -13.14 6.49 -17.49
N LEU A 310 -12.46 5.36 -17.23
CA LEU A 310 -10.99 5.30 -17.18
C LEU A 310 -10.38 5.63 -18.55
N SER A 311 -10.90 5.05 -19.64
CA SER A 311 -10.43 5.33 -21.00
C SER A 311 -10.60 6.80 -21.38
N ARG A 312 -11.76 7.39 -21.09
CA ARG A 312 -12.02 8.81 -21.36
C ARG A 312 -11.07 9.72 -20.59
N ALA A 313 -10.86 9.48 -19.31
CA ALA A 313 -9.94 10.27 -18.49
C ALA A 313 -8.49 10.18 -18.99
N ILE A 314 -8.02 8.97 -19.36
CA ILE A 314 -6.69 8.79 -19.97
C ILE A 314 -6.60 9.58 -21.29
N ARG A 315 -7.60 9.45 -22.16
CA ARG A 315 -7.68 10.19 -23.43
C ARG A 315 -7.57 11.69 -23.21
N ASP A 316 -8.35 12.24 -22.29
CA ASP A 316 -8.36 13.67 -22.01
C ASP A 316 -6.98 14.18 -21.57
N VAL A 317 -6.32 13.49 -20.67
CA VAL A 317 -4.97 13.88 -20.22
C VAL A 317 -3.93 13.76 -21.32
N VAL A 318 -4.02 12.73 -22.16
CA VAL A 318 -3.04 12.49 -23.25
C VAL A 318 -3.22 13.49 -24.38
N THR A 319 -4.47 13.81 -24.76
CA THR A 319 -4.76 14.65 -25.94
C THR A 319 -4.84 16.13 -25.63
N HIS A 320 -5.12 16.53 -24.39
CA HIS A 320 -5.25 17.93 -23.99
C HIS A 320 -4.10 18.39 -23.09
N GLY A 321 -3.08 19.02 -23.67
CA GLY A 321 -1.90 19.49 -22.94
C GLY A 321 -2.23 20.38 -21.75
N ALA A 322 -3.21 21.27 -21.87
CA ALA A 322 -3.64 22.15 -20.76
C ALA A 322 -4.17 21.39 -19.55
N VAL A 323 -4.92 20.28 -19.77
CA VAL A 323 -5.41 19.42 -18.68
C VAL A 323 -4.24 18.72 -17.99
N ARG A 324 -3.32 18.20 -18.78
CA ARG A 324 -2.12 17.55 -18.25
C ARG A 324 -1.25 18.49 -17.44
N ASP A 325 -1.04 19.71 -17.92
CA ASP A 325 -0.20 20.70 -17.23
C ASP A 325 -0.84 21.21 -15.95
N ASP A 326 -2.16 21.39 -15.92
CA ASP A 326 -2.93 21.71 -14.70
C ASP A 326 -2.76 20.60 -13.63
N LEU A 327 -2.95 19.34 -14.03
CA LEU A 327 -2.76 18.19 -13.12
C LEU A 327 -1.34 18.09 -12.59
N ARG A 328 -0.33 18.37 -13.43
CA ARG A 328 1.08 18.40 -12.98
C ARG A 328 1.34 19.48 -11.95
N SER A 329 0.80 20.68 -12.16
CA SER A 329 0.93 21.76 -11.18
C SER A 329 0.28 21.41 -9.85
N LYS A 330 -0.94 20.87 -9.90
CA LYS A 330 -1.65 20.41 -8.70
C LYS A 330 -0.94 19.24 -8.01
N ALA A 331 -0.29 18.36 -8.77
CA ALA A 331 0.46 17.26 -8.21
C ALA A 331 1.63 17.76 -7.34
N VAL A 332 2.38 18.76 -7.80
CA VAL A 332 3.47 19.38 -7.03
C VAL A 332 2.93 20.04 -5.77
N GLU A 333 1.86 20.84 -5.87
CA GLU A 333 1.24 21.47 -4.70
C GLU A 333 0.72 20.43 -3.70
N ARG A 334 0.11 19.35 -4.20
CA ARG A 334 -0.41 18.27 -3.35
C ARG A 334 0.70 17.51 -2.64
N ALA A 335 1.85 17.31 -3.31
CA ALA A 335 3.01 16.63 -2.73
C ALA A 335 3.53 17.31 -1.46
N ASP A 336 3.52 18.65 -1.40
CA ASP A 336 3.93 19.42 -0.23
C ASP A 336 3.00 19.21 0.99
N HIS A 337 1.79 18.68 0.76
CA HIS A 337 0.81 18.39 1.81
C HIS A 337 0.71 16.90 2.16
N LEU A 338 1.53 16.06 1.54
CA LEU A 338 1.58 14.64 1.90
C LEU A 338 2.29 14.46 3.25
N PRO A 339 1.86 13.47 4.04
CA PRO A 339 2.48 13.23 5.34
C PRO A 339 3.93 12.76 5.19
N SER A 340 4.78 13.27 6.06
CA SER A 340 6.18 12.91 6.18
C SER A 340 6.40 11.73 7.14
N ASP A 341 7.63 11.21 7.16
CA ASP A 341 8.07 10.24 8.17
C ASP A 341 7.92 10.77 9.60
N ALA A 342 8.14 12.08 9.82
CA ALA A 342 7.96 12.72 11.12
C ALA A 342 6.48 12.73 11.54
N ASP A 343 5.55 12.97 10.60
CA ASP A 343 4.11 12.91 10.87
C ASP A 343 3.67 11.48 11.20
N ALA A 344 4.22 10.49 10.51
CA ALA A 344 3.94 9.08 10.79
C ALA A 344 4.42 8.68 12.19
N LEU A 345 5.64 9.06 12.56
CA LEU A 345 6.18 8.81 13.90
C LEU A 345 5.35 9.49 14.98
N ALA A 346 5.05 10.78 14.80
CA ALA A 346 4.25 11.56 15.75
C ALA A 346 2.87 10.94 15.98
N ALA A 347 2.17 10.53 14.90
CA ALA A 347 0.86 9.90 14.98
C ALA A 347 0.89 8.55 15.71
N VAL A 348 1.94 7.74 15.48
CA VAL A 348 2.11 6.46 16.18
C VAL A 348 2.41 6.67 17.66
N LEU A 349 3.33 7.58 18.01
CA LEU A 349 3.67 7.88 19.40
C LEU A 349 2.48 8.47 20.16
N ASP A 350 1.67 9.32 19.51
CA ASP A 350 0.43 9.81 20.09
C ASP A 350 -0.56 8.67 20.37
N THR A 351 -0.67 7.72 19.46
CA THR A 351 -1.47 6.51 19.67
C THR A 351 -0.97 5.70 20.86
N TYR A 352 0.36 5.51 21.01
CA TYR A 352 0.94 4.77 22.12
C TYR A 352 0.68 5.47 23.45
N ARG A 353 0.87 6.79 23.53
CA ARG A 353 0.48 7.58 24.71
C ARG A 353 -1.01 7.44 25.03
N GLY A 354 -1.85 7.49 24.01
CA GLY A 354 -3.29 7.34 24.15
C GLY A 354 -3.74 6.00 24.74
N VAL A 355 -2.96 4.94 24.58
CA VAL A 355 -3.23 3.62 25.16
C VAL A 355 -2.45 3.34 26.45
N GLY A 356 -1.71 4.32 26.97
CA GLY A 356 -0.98 4.23 28.24
C GLY A 356 0.39 3.57 28.16
N ALA A 357 1.04 3.60 26.98
CA ALA A 357 2.35 3.01 26.73
C ALA A 357 3.47 4.09 26.66
N ALA A 358 3.38 5.16 27.42
CA ALA A 358 4.37 6.26 27.44
C ALA A 358 5.08 6.30 28.77
#